data_1b8c1186b990b055a3d176f6c0b771c9
#
_entry.id   1b8c1186b990b055a3d176f6c0b771c9
#
_cell.length_a   1.000
_cell.length_b   1.000
_cell.length_c   1.000
_cell.angle_alpha   90.00
_cell.angle_beta   90.00
_cell.angle_gamma   90.00
#
_symmetry.space_group_name_H-M   'P 1'
#
loop_
_entity.id
_entity.type
_entity.pdbx_description
1 polymer ?
#
loop_
_entity_poly.entity_id
_entity_poly.type
_entity_poly.pdbx_seq_one_letter_code
_entity_poly.pdbx_strand_id
1 'polypeptide(L)'
;TNYAMLAITFKGLQGAFKLLENIPNRKSIKVLSAHPGTGVRDTFEFVTRVVTNNNFTLDCALPYANYNPHKQMGYYFEVSDGTRTVKLTLKENILQSKFFEFFSKSQKQTLTKEDIKEFNDLKKLIEKDALEKSPNEIFELEIK
;
A
#
# COMPACT_ATOMS: atom_id res chain seq x y z
N THR A 1 11.02 3.13 -9.88
CA THR A 1 10.30 3.26 -8.60
C THR A 1 8.85 3.63 -8.83
N ASN A 2 7.96 2.95 -8.14
CA ASN A 2 6.52 3.23 -8.25
C ASN A 2 6.11 4.23 -7.17
N TYR A 3 6.20 5.51 -7.50
CA TYR A 3 5.85 6.60 -6.57
C TYR A 3 4.37 6.61 -6.18
N ALA A 4 3.49 6.05 -7.02
CA ALA A 4 2.07 5.94 -6.68
C ALA A 4 1.86 5.04 -5.45
N MET A 5 2.48 3.87 -5.45
CA MET A 5 2.38 2.94 -4.31
C MET A 5 3.11 3.48 -3.08
N LEU A 6 4.20 4.22 -3.28
CA LEU A 6 4.92 4.90 -2.22
C LEU A 6 4.02 5.91 -1.50
N ALA A 7 3.36 6.79 -2.26
CA ALA A 7 2.45 7.80 -1.72
C ALA A 7 1.25 7.18 -1.00
N ILE A 8 0.63 6.17 -1.61
CA ILE A 8 -0.51 5.45 -1.02
C ILE A 8 -0.11 4.82 0.31
N THR A 9 1.01 4.09 0.34
CA THR A 9 1.48 3.40 1.55
C THR A 9 1.83 4.39 2.66
N PHE A 10 2.49 5.48 2.30
CA PHE A 10 2.81 6.54 3.25
C PHE A 10 1.54 7.14 3.89
N LYS A 11 0.51 7.39 3.10
CA LYS A 11 -0.77 7.89 3.61
C LYS A 11 -1.45 6.88 4.53
N GLY A 12 -1.35 5.59 4.21
CA GLY A 12 -1.84 4.52 5.08
C GLY A 12 -1.15 4.54 6.43
N LEU A 13 0.17 4.63 6.45
CA LEU A 13 0.94 4.73 7.70
C LEU A 13 0.58 5.99 8.50
N GLN A 14 0.42 7.12 7.84
CA GLN A 14 0.02 8.36 8.49
C GLN A 14 -1.34 8.19 9.19
N GLY A 15 -2.30 7.55 8.53
CA GLY A 15 -3.61 7.26 9.11
C GLY A 15 -3.54 6.27 10.26
N ALA A 16 -2.75 5.21 10.12
CA ALA A 16 -2.56 4.21 11.17
C ALA A 16 -1.94 4.83 12.42
N PHE A 17 -0.92 5.66 12.27
CA PHE A 17 -0.23 6.28 13.42
C PHE A 17 -1.16 7.15 14.25
N LYS A 18 -2.17 7.77 13.65
CA LYS A 18 -3.17 8.55 14.38
C LYS A 18 -4.09 7.70 15.25
N LEU A 19 -4.24 6.42 14.90
CA LEU A 19 -5.13 5.50 15.60
C LEU A 19 -4.40 4.58 16.57
N LEU A 20 -3.09 4.50 16.50
CA LEU A 20 -2.31 3.68 17.43
C LEU A 20 -2.36 4.26 18.84
N GLU A 21 -2.24 3.40 19.84
CA GLU A 21 -2.31 3.77 21.24
C GLU A 21 -1.02 4.41 21.72
N ASN A 22 0.11 3.90 21.24
CA ASN A 22 1.44 4.34 21.64
C ASN A 22 2.06 5.25 20.58
N ILE A 23 2.99 6.12 20.99
CA ILE A 23 3.83 6.88 20.08
C ILE A 23 4.59 5.87 19.20
N PRO A 24 4.58 6.03 17.86
CA PRO A 24 5.27 5.11 16.99
C PRO A 24 6.75 4.94 17.36
N ASN A 25 7.15 3.70 17.60
CA ASN A 25 8.51 3.32 17.95
C ASN A 25 8.95 2.22 16.98
N ARG A 26 10.05 2.46 16.28
CA ARG A 26 10.56 1.53 15.27
C ARG A 26 10.78 0.11 15.78
N LYS A 27 11.11 -0.07 17.06
CA LYS A 27 11.34 -1.40 17.65
C LYS A 27 10.05 -2.15 17.93
N SER A 28 8.96 -1.46 18.21
CA SER A 28 7.66 -2.08 18.56
C SER A 28 6.69 -2.14 17.40
N ILE A 29 6.92 -1.41 16.31
CA ILE A 29 6.05 -1.42 15.14
C ILE A 29 6.19 -2.75 14.41
N LYS A 30 5.05 -3.35 14.08
CA LYS A 30 4.96 -4.56 13.25
C LYS A 30 4.01 -4.29 12.10
N VAL A 31 4.33 -4.82 10.93
CA VAL A 31 3.50 -4.67 9.73
C VAL A 31 3.22 -6.04 9.13
N LEU A 32 1.95 -6.29 8.83
CA LEU A 32 1.50 -7.39 7.99
C LEU A 32 1.04 -6.79 6.68
N SER A 33 1.57 -7.26 5.56
CA SER A 33 1.20 -6.79 4.23
C SER A 33 0.65 -7.93 3.39
N ALA A 34 -0.47 -7.68 2.72
CA ALA A 34 -0.98 -8.59 1.69
C ALA A 34 -0.43 -8.23 0.30
N HIS A 35 0.28 -7.11 0.17
CA HIS A 35 0.82 -6.65 -1.11
C HIS A 35 2.32 -6.98 -1.21
N PRO A 36 2.74 -7.68 -2.29
CA PRO A 36 4.13 -8.11 -2.44
C PRO A 36 5.05 -7.06 -3.08
N GLY A 37 4.54 -5.90 -3.46
CA GLY A 37 5.30 -4.89 -4.20
C GLY A 37 6.48 -4.34 -3.41
N THR A 38 7.62 -4.14 -4.10
CA THR A 38 8.82 -3.58 -3.49
C THR A 38 8.64 -2.14 -3.02
N GLY A 39 7.87 -1.34 -3.74
CA GLY A 39 7.59 0.05 -3.34
C GLY A 39 6.82 0.14 -2.03
N VAL A 40 5.91 -0.79 -1.80
CA VAL A 40 5.17 -0.90 -0.52
C VAL A 40 6.13 -1.28 0.60
N ARG A 41 6.90 -2.36 0.40
CA ARG A 41 7.88 -2.85 1.37
C ARG A 41 8.90 -1.77 1.73
N ASP A 42 9.43 -1.09 0.73
CA ASP A 42 10.45 -0.06 0.92
C ASP A 42 9.91 1.14 1.69
N THR A 43 8.65 1.49 1.48
CA THR A 43 8.00 2.57 2.24
C THR A 43 7.88 2.21 3.72
N PHE A 44 7.41 0.99 4.02
CA PHE A 44 7.34 0.51 5.39
C PHE A 44 8.72 0.46 6.05
N GLU A 45 9.73 -0.02 5.32
CA GLU A 45 11.10 -0.04 5.83
C GLU A 45 11.65 1.36 6.11
N PHE A 46 11.47 2.27 5.16
CA PHE A 46 11.99 3.64 5.28
C PHE A 46 11.40 4.34 6.51
N VAL A 47 10.09 4.22 6.73
CA VAL A 47 9.41 4.92 7.82
C VAL A 47 9.60 4.21 9.16
N THR A 48 9.51 2.87 9.18
CA THR A 48 9.35 2.11 10.42
C THR A 48 10.47 1.11 10.72
N ARG A 49 11.35 0.83 9.75
CA ARG A 49 12.42 -0.16 9.90
C ARG A 49 11.93 -1.59 10.19
N VAL A 50 10.71 -1.91 9.78
CA VAL A 50 10.12 -3.23 10.09
C VAL A 50 10.85 -4.38 9.43
N VAL A 51 11.41 -4.18 8.24
CA VAL A 51 12.18 -5.22 7.56
C VAL A 51 13.50 -5.45 8.28
N THR A 52 14.25 -4.39 8.58
CA THR A 52 15.51 -4.43 9.34
C THR A 52 15.29 -5.10 10.70
N ASN A 53 14.21 -4.79 11.38
CA ASN A 53 13.89 -5.30 12.72
C ASN A 53 13.18 -6.65 12.70
N ASN A 54 13.02 -7.27 11.52
CA ASN A 54 12.32 -8.56 11.35
C ASN A 54 10.87 -8.53 11.84
N ASN A 55 10.20 -7.42 11.66
CA ASN A 55 8.80 -7.17 12.06
C ASN A 55 7.87 -6.98 10.86
N PHE A 56 8.33 -7.32 9.66
CA PHE A 56 7.52 -7.28 8.44
C PHE A 56 7.12 -8.69 8.03
N THR A 57 5.81 -8.92 7.88
CA THR A 57 5.27 -10.19 7.40
C THR A 57 4.50 -9.95 6.11
N LEU A 58 4.78 -10.77 5.10
CA LEU A 58 4.05 -10.77 3.84
C LEU A 58 3.11 -11.96 3.80
N ASP A 59 1.81 -11.72 3.57
CA ASP A 59 0.80 -12.77 3.40
C ASP A 59 -0.19 -12.38 2.31
N CYS A 60 0.07 -12.82 1.08
CA CYS A 60 -0.76 -12.51 -0.08
C CYS A 60 -2.05 -13.36 -0.14
N ALA A 61 -2.23 -14.30 0.77
CA ALA A 61 -3.38 -15.22 0.78
C ALA A 61 -4.55 -14.74 1.65
N LEU A 62 -4.45 -13.59 2.28
CA LEU A 62 -5.52 -13.06 3.14
C LEU A 62 -6.80 -12.81 2.33
N PRO A 63 -7.95 -13.42 2.71
CA PRO A 63 -9.15 -13.36 1.88
C PRO A 63 -9.72 -11.95 1.69
N TYR A 64 -9.69 -11.12 2.72
CA TYR A 64 -10.24 -9.76 2.66
C TYR A 64 -9.26 -8.74 2.07
N ALA A 65 -8.12 -9.20 1.60
CA ALA A 65 -7.14 -8.37 0.91
C ALA A 65 -7.41 -8.26 -0.59
N ASN A 66 -8.41 -8.97 -1.09
CA ASN A 66 -8.73 -9.04 -2.52
C ASN A 66 -9.57 -7.84 -2.94
N TYR A 67 -8.92 -6.71 -3.05
CA TYR A 67 -9.55 -5.48 -3.51
C TYR A 67 -9.72 -5.45 -5.04
N ASN A 68 -8.80 -6.08 -5.78
CA ASN A 68 -8.74 -5.97 -7.24
C ASN A 68 -9.07 -7.31 -7.93
N PRO A 69 -9.37 -7.31 -9.24
CA PRO A 69 -9.62 -8.55 -9.98
C PRO A 69 -8.42 -9.50 -10.04
N HIS A 70 -7.22 -9.01 -9.73
CA HIS A 70 -6.02 -9.83 -9.65
C HIS A 70 -5.81 -10.28 -8.21
N LYS A 71 -6.43 -11.36 -7.82
CA LYS A 71 -6.50 -11.88 -6.44
C LYS A 71 -5.18 -12.08 -5.71
N GLN A 72 -4.06 -11.88 -6.38
CA GLN A 72 -2.72 -12.06 -5.79
C GLN A 72 -2.12 -10.76 -5.26
N MET A 73 -2.80 -9.63 -5.40
CA MET A 73 -2.27 -8.31 -5.06
C MET A 73 -3.25 -7.53 -4.20
N GLY A 74 -3.48 -8.03 -3.02
CA GLY A 74 -4.30 -7.32 -2.05
C GLY A 74 -3.63 -6.03 -1.60
N TYR A 75 -4.42 -4.98 -1.45
CA TYR A 75 -3.97 -3.70 -0.90
C TYR A 75 -4.50 -3.56 0.52
N TYR A 76 -4.11 -4.51 1.33
CA TYR A 76 -4.50 -4.61 2.72
C TYR A 76 -3.27 -4.70 3.60
N PHE A 77 -3.29 -3.94 4.69
CA PHE A 77 -2.17 -3.90 5.63
C PHE A 77 -2.67 -3.89 7.06
N GLU A 78 -1.86 -4.43 7.97
CA GLU A 78 -2.07 -4.27 9.40
C GLU A 78 -0.82 -3.66 10.01
N VAL A 79 -1.00 -2.59 10.78
CA VAL A 79 0.09 -1.90 11.48
C VAL A 79 -0.18 -1.96 12.97
N SER A 80 0.79 -2.48 13.73
CA SER A 80 0.66 -2.68 15.18
C SER A 80 1.79 -1.99 15.93
N ASP A 81 1.46 -1.43 17.10
CA ASP A 81 2.45 -0.86 18.03
C ASP A 81 2.77 -1.82 19.20
N GLY A 82 2.32 -3.06 19.12
CA GLY A 82 2.46 -4.05 20.19
C GLY A 82 1.26 -4.12 21.13
N THR A 83 0.44 -3.09 21.17
CA THR A 83 -0.78 -3.01 21.99
C THR A 83 -2.03 -2.97 21.12
N ARG A 84 -2.03 -2.13 20.10
CA ARG A 84 -3.15 -1.94 19.18
C ARG A 84 -2.74 -2.25 17.76
N THR A 85 -3.66 -2.79 16.99
CA THR A 85 -3.49 -3.05 15.56
C THR A 85 -4.50 -2.27 14.78
N VAL A 86 -4.06 -1.60 13.72
CA VAL A 86 -4.91 -0.88 12.78
C VAL A 86 -4.94 -1.64 11.47
N LYS A 87 -6.14 -1.93 10.97
CA LYS A 87 -6.34 -2.51 9.64
C LYS A 87 -6.52 -1.39 8.63
N LEU A 88 -5.83 -1.51 7.51
CA LEU A 88 -5.90 -0.57 6.40
C LEU A 88 -6.35 -1.32 5.15
N THR A 89 -7.51 -0.96 4.63
CA THR A 89 -8.04 -1.52 3.38
C THR A 89 -8.14 -0.40 2.36
N LEU A 90 -7.46 -0.53 1.23
CA LEU A 90 -7.50 0.47 0.17
C LEU A 90 -8.91 0.58 -0.40
N LYS A 91 -9.41 1.80 -0.55
CA LYS A 91 -10.73 2.05 -1.14
C LYS A 91 -10.72 1.77 -2.64
N GLU A 92 -11.85 1.29 -3.14
CA GLU A 92 -11.98 0.81 -4.52
C GLU A 92 -11.75 1.90 -5.58
N ASN A 93 -12.01 3.15 -5.25
CA ASN A 93 -11.90 4.26 -6.20
C ASN A 93 -10.48 4.83 -6.34
N ILE A 94 -9.51 4.34 -5.60
CA ILE A 94 -8.14 4.87 -5.61
C ILE A 94 -7.37 4.36 -6.83
N LEU A 95 -7.48 3.07 -7.14
CA LEU A 95 -6.83 2.46 -8.30
C LEU A 95 -7.91 2.02 -9.30
N GLN A 96 -7.89 2.61 -10.48
CA GLN A 96 -8.86 2.34 -11.54
C GLN A 96 -8.51 1.08 -12.31
N SER A 97 -9.49 0.53 -13.03
CA SER A 97 -9.29 -0.64 -13.89
C SER A 97 -8.11 -0.49 -14.85
N LYS A 98 -7.90 0.70 -15.37
CA LYS A 98 -6.80 1.00 -16.29
C LYS A 98 -5.42 0.74 -15.66
N PHE A 99 -5.25 1.03 -14.38
CA PHE A 99 -4.03 0.72 -13.64
C PHE A 99 -3.75 -0.78 -13.66
N PHE A 100 -4.76 -1.60 -13.39
CA PHE A 100 -4.61 -3.05 -13.35
C PHE A 100 -4.36 -3.63 -14.74
N GLU A 101 -4.97 -3.06 -15.78
CA GLU A 101 -4.71 -3.46 -17.16
C GLU A 101 -3.25 -3.24 -17.55
N PHE A 102 -2.71 -2.06 -17.27
CA PHE A 102 -1.30 -1.76 -17.51
C PHE A 102 -0.38 -2.62 -16.66
N PHE A 103 -0.74 -2.82 -15.40
CA PHE A 103 0.04 -3.67 -14.50
C PHE A 103 0.12 -5.11 -15.04
N SER A 104 -0.99 -5.66 -15.49
CA SER A 104 -1.04 -6.99 -16.08
C SER A 104 -0.17 -7.09 -17.34
N LYS A 105 -0.25 -6.11 -18.23
CA LYS A 105 0.60 -6.03 -19.43
C LYS A 105 2.09 -5.92 -19.06
N SER A 106 2.40 -5.16 -18.02
CA SER A 106 3.78 -5.05 -17.53
C SER A 106 4.32 -6.39 -17.06
N GLN A 107 3.53 -7.17 -16.32
CA GLN A 107 3.90 -8.51 -15.87
C GLN A 107 4.17 -9.46 -17.04
N LYS A 108 3.43 -9.32 -18.11
CA LYS A 108 3.56 -10.13 -19.33
C LYS A 108 4.59 -9.57 -20.30
N GLN A 109 5.21 -8.43 -19.99
CA GLN A 109 6.16 -7.72 -20.84
C GLN A 109 5.57 -7.36 -22.22
N THR A 110 4.29 -6.98 -22.24
CA THR A 110 3.55 -6.66 -23.48
C THR A 110 3.21 -5.18 -23.63
N LEU A 111 3.76 -4.32 -22.78
CA LEU A 111 3.56 -2.88 -22.89
C LEU A 111 4.20 -2.31 -24.15
N THR A 112 3.45 -1.55 -24.95
CA THR A 112 3.99 -0.75 -26.04
C THR A 112 4.67 0.50 -25.46
N LYS A 113 5.39 1.26 -26.31
CA LYS A 113 5.98 2.54 -25.89
C LYS A 113 4.91 3.54 -25.45
N GLU A 114 3.77 3.55 -26.13
CA GLU A 114 2.63 4.40 -25.77
C GLU A 114 2.03 3.97 -24.43
N ASP A 115 1.89 2.67 -24.21
CA ASP A 115 1.40 2.12 -22.94
C ASP A 115 2.30 2.51 -21.78
N ILE A 116 3.60 2.46 -21.95
CA ILE A 116 4.58 2.85 -20.92
C ILE A 116 4.39 4.31 -20.54
N LYS A 117 4.24 5.18 -21.54
CA LYS A 117 4.01 6.59 -21.30
C LYS A 117 2.70 6.84 -20.55
N GLU A 118 1.61 6.23 -21.02
CA GLU A 118 0.29 6.37 -20.38
C GLU A 118 0.30 5.82 -18.95
N PHE A 119 0.96 4.69 -18.73
CA PHE A 119 1.07 4.10 -17.41
C PHE A 119 1.86 4.99 -16.45
N ASN A 120 2.96 5.56 -16.92
CA ASN A 120 3.75 6.51 -16.12
C ASN A 120 2.95 7.76 -15.80
N ASP A 121 2.20 8.29 -16.75
CA ASP A 121 1.33 9.45 -16.52
C ASP A 121 0.23 9.13 -15.50
N LEU A 122 -0.37 7.95 -15.60
CA LEU A 122 -1.38 7.48 -14.65
C LEU A 122 -0.80 7.35 -13.23
N LYS A 123 0.40 6.78 -13.10
CA LYS A 123 1.08 6.67 -11.80
C LYS A 123 1.35 8.03 -11.18
N LYS A 124 1.77 9.02 -11.97
CA LYS A 124 1.99 10.38 -11.49
C LYS A 124 0.70 11.03 -11.01
N LEU A 125 -0.39 10.79 -11.72
CA LEU A 125 -1.71 11.31 -11.33
C LEU A 125 -2.17 10.67 -10.01
N ILE A 126 -2.00 9.37 -9.85
CA ILE A 126 -2.35 8.65 -8.61
C ILE A 126 -1.51 9.19 -7.45
N GLU A 127 -0.21 9.38 -7.65
CA GLU A 127 0.68 9.96 -6.64
C GLU A 127 0.19 11.34 -6.20
N LYS A 128 -0.08 12.22 -7.15
CA LYS A 128 -0.56 13.57 -6.87
C LYS A 128 -1.87 13.54 -6.08
N ASP A 129 -2.83 12.76 -6.55
CA ASP A 129 -4.13 12.63 -5.89
C ASP A 129 -3.99 12.09 -4.47
N ALA A 130 -3.15 11.08 -4.28
CA ALA A 130 -2.93 10.49 -2.97
C ALA A 130 -2.31 11.49 -1.98
N LEU A 131 -1.35 12.30 -2.44
CA LEU A 131 -0.70 13.31 -1.60
C LEU A 131 -1.65 14.45 -1.21
N GLU A 132 -2.65 14.74 -2.03
CA GLU A 132 -3.65 15.78 -1.77
C GLU A 132 -4.80 15.31 -0.88
N LYS A 133 -4.99 14.00 -0.75
CA LYS A 133 -6.08 13.41 0.04
C LYS A 133 -5.65 13.11 1.48
N SER A 134 -6.63 13.11 2.38
CA SER A 134 -6.39 12.61 3.73
C SER A 134 -6.33 11.07 3.74
N PRO A 135 -5.70 10.45 4.75
CA PRO A 135 -5.66 8.99 4.85
C PRO A 135 -7.03 8.32 4.78
N ASN A 136 -8.06 8.90 5.38
CA ASN A 136 -9.42 8.35 5.38
C ASN A 136 -10.09 8.36 4.01
N GLU A 137 -9.63 9.21 3.11
CA GLU A 137 -10.13 9.22 1.74
C GLU A 137 -9.51 8.12 0.88
N ILE A 138 -8.36 7.59 1.30
CA ILE A 138 -7.60 6.57 0.58
C ILE A 138 -7.85 5.18 1.14
N PHE A 139 -7.88 5.05 2.47
CA PHE A 139 -8.06 3.78 3.16
C PHE A 139 -9.29 3.79 4.05
N GLU A 140 -9.90 2.62 4.17
CA GLU A 140 -10.72 2.32 5.32
C GLU A 140 -9.78 1.91 6.46
N LEU A 141 -9.86 2.66 7.56
CA LEU A 141 -9.00 2.48 8.72
C LEU A 141 -9.85 1.97 9.88
N GLU A 142 -9.46 0.84 10.45
CA GLU A 142 -10.22 0.19 11.50
C GLU A 142 -9.30 -0.38 12.56
N ILE A 143 -9.61 -0.14 13.82
CA ILE A 143 -8.91 -0.77 14.95
C ILE A 143 -9.38 -2.22 15.02
N LYS A 144 -8.42 -3.12 15.03
CA LYS A 144 -8.69 -4.55 15.10
C LYS A 144 -9.07 -4.96 16.52
#